data_3830e4d60388dbbc045528bbd2e1f56c
#
_entry.id   3830e4d60388dbbc045528bbd2e1f56c
#
_cell.length_a   1.000
_cell.length_b   1.000
_cell.length_c   1.000
_cell.angle_alpha   90.00
_cell.angle_beta   90.00
_cell.angle_gamma   90.00
#
_symmetry.space_group_name_H-M   'P 1'
#
loop_
_entity.id
_entity.type
_entity.pdbx_description
1 polymer ?
#
loop_
_entity_poly.entity_id
_entity_poly.type
_entity_poly.pdbx_seq_one_letter_code
_entity_poly.pdbx_strand_id
1 'polypeptide(L)'
;MIASLSRKGRLISWLRVAVFIAAIALGIMLRHDATAMVIAIAVTVMLFLALVKWHDNVITHRLREEALLKFAESRLRVLDGNLSGLPRGERYIDSNHPYTYDLDVFGDKSLFSLLDSTATPGGSDKLAHRLMTPDLDADDIIRRQQAIMELSDMTSLRDSMQVSGRMAESNLADSRGSASSVAIPPINQPVALTVLSYAAFPIFITTAVLSYLDVIASSWCLWTFLSFLGLSALGAKRIGRLHSRLTETVSSLTSRVDLFRHIEESKFTSPLLQQLQQRLNVDGTEASTLIAKLAKELKSLDQRYNAVGYLLFNGTSLWDYRVISNVDRWMKRYGRHLDSWYDTLSEIDALSALATFDFENPEYTYPQIDRSGKVIMEATEMGHPLIGKSSRVNNPLPPMTPHSFIIITGANMAGKSTYLRTIGINYLLAMTGAPVAAKAMTFSPSMLFTGLRTNDSLADGESYFFAELKRLQSVVESASTGQRMFILLDEILRGTNSADKQRGSLG
;
A
#
# COMPACT_ATOMS: atom_id res chain seq x y z
N MET A 1 -16.96 -19.09 -12.46
CA MET A 1 -17.39 -18.49 -11.18
C MET A 1 -17.96 -17.09 -11.38
N ILE A 2 -17.27 -16.13 -11.97
CA ILE A 2 -17.72 -14.73 -12.21
C ILE A 2 -19.06 -14.65 -12.96
N ALA A 3 -19.22 -15.40 -14.07
CA ALA A 3 -20.48 -15.43 -14.82
C ALA A 3 -21.69 -15.93 -14.01
N SER A 4 -21.49 -16.89 -13.10
CA SER A 4 -22.56 -17.37 -12.21
C SER A 4 -22.95 -16.34 -11.16
N LEU A 5 -21.97 -15.60 -10.59
CA LEU A 5 -22.21 -14.51 -9.66
C LEU A 5 -22.94 -13.35 -10.34
N SER A 6 -22.59 -13.02 -11.57
CA SER A 6 -23.31 -12.00 -12.37
C SER A 6 -24.78 -12.39 -12.63
N ARG A 7 -25.06 -13.67 -12.91
CA ARG A 7 -26.45 -14.17 -13.04
C ARG A 7 -27.22 -14.08 -11.73
N LYS A 8 -26.58 -14.49 -10.60
CA LYS A 8 -27.18 -14.37 -9.27
C LYS A 8 -27.49 -12.91 -8.92
N GLY A 9 -26.56 -11.98 -9.16
CA GLY A 9 -26.77 -10.57 -8.92
C GLY A 9 -27.98 -10.01 -9.70
N ARG A 10 -28.12 -10.34 -10.98
CA ARG A 10 -29.28 -9.95 -11.80
C ARG A 10 -30.58 -10.57 -11.27
N LEU A 11 -30.57 -11.82 -10.87
CA LEU A 11 -31.76 -12.48 -10.29
C LEU A 11 -32.21 -11.75 -9.01
N ILE A 12 -31.28 -11.43 -8.10
CA ILE A 12 -31.60 -10.71 -6.86
C ILE A 12 -32.14 -9.31 -7.16
N SER A 13 -31.60 -8.61 -8.19
CA SER A 13 -32.14 -7.32 -8.62
C SER A 13 -33.61 -7.42 -9.06
N TRP A 14 -33.95 -8.43 -9.86
CA TRP A 14 -35.34 -8.69 -10.26
C TRP A 14 -36.22 -9.07 -9.07
N LEU A 15 -35.72 -9.87 -8.13
CA LEU A 15 -36.44 -10.20 -6.91
C LEU A 15 -36.77 -8.95 -6.06
N ARG A 16 -35.83 -8.00 -5.96
CA ARG A 16 -36.06 -6.72 -5.27
C ARG A 16 -37.19 -5.92 -5.89
N VAL A 17 -37.22 -5.85 -7.24
CA VAL A 17 -38.31 -5.17 -7.97
C VAL A 17 -39.64 -5.90 -7.73
N ALA A 18 -39.65 -7.22 -7.79
CA ALA A 18 -40.85 -8.01 -7.53
C ALA A 18 -41.38 -7.81 -6.08
N VAL A 19 -40.50 -7.80 -5.07
CA VAL A 19 -40.87 -7.53 -3.68
C VAL A 19 -41.43 -6.11 -3.52
N PHE A 20 -40.86 -5.12 -4.21
CA PHE A 20 -41.38 -3.76 -4.16
C PHE A 20 -42.77 -3.64 -4.79
N ILE A 21 -43.00 -4.29 -5.93
CA ILE A 21 -44.34 -4.33 -6.56
C ILE A 21 -45.35 -5.07 -5.68
N ALA A 22 -44.94 -6.19 -5.07
CA ALA A 22 -45.78 -6.95 -4.13
C ALA A 22 -46.14 -6.11 -2.90
N ALA A 23 -45.22 -5.29 -2.40
CA ALA A 23 -45.50 -4.36 -1.27
C ALA A 23 -46.60 -3.36 -1.60
N ILE A 24 -46.56 -2.80 -2.81
CA ILE A 24 -47.60 -1.87 -3.27
C ILE A 24 -48.97 -2.58 -3.41
N ALA A 25 -48.98 -3.75 -4.01
CA ALA A 25 -50.20 -4.54 -4.16
C ALA A 25 -50.83 -4.94 -2.82
N LEU A 26 -50.01 -5.41 -1.89
CA LEU A 26 -50.45 -5.72 -0.50
C LEU A 26 -50.95 -4.51 0.23
N GLY A 27 -50.31 -3.34 0.10
CA GLY A 27 -50.78 -2.09 0.71
C GLY A 27 -52.14 -1.65 0.16
N ILE A 28 -52.40 -1.83 -1.12
CA ILE A 28 -53.75 -1.54 -1.72
C ILE A 28 -54.77 -2.54 -1.22
N MET A 29 -54.41 -3.83 -1.13
CA MET A 29 -55.31 -4.92 -0.76
C MET A 29 -55.74 -4.84 0.71
N LEU A 30 -54.78 -4.50 1.59
CA LEU A 30 -54.98 -4.44 3.07
C LEU A 30 -55.35 -3.02 3.58
N ARG A 31 -55.75 -2.10 2.70
CA ARG A 31 -56.07 -0.71 3.04
C ARG A 31 -57.15 -0.53 4.13
N HIS A 32 -58.02 -1.56 4.31
CA HIS A 32 -59.09 -1.55 5.29
C HIS A 32 -58.77 -2.20 6.64
N ASP A 33 -57.61 -2.88 6.74
CA ASP A 33 -57.10 -3.49 7.98
C ASP A 33 -55.73 -2.91 8.34
N ALA A 34 -55.75 -1.91 9.22
CA ALA A 34 -54.54 -1.18 9.62
C ALA A 34 -53.48 -2.11 10.25
N THR A 35 -53.91 -3.11 11.04
CA THR A 35 -52.99 -4.04 11.71
C THR A 35 -52.29 -4.95 10.71
N ALA A 36 -53.09 -5.58 9.82
CA ALA A 36 -52.52 -6.43 8.76
C ALA A 36 -51.62 -5.64 7.80
N MET A 37 -51.97 -4.40 7.50
CA MET A 37 -51.17 -3.50 6.66
C MET A 37 -49.79 -3.21 7.28
N VAL A 38 -49.74 -2.86 8.59
CA VAL A 38 -48.48 -2.58 9.29
C VAL A 38 -47.60 -3.81 9.34
N ILE A 39 -48.13 -4.98 9.62
CA ILE A 39 -47.39 -6.27 9.59
C ILE A 39 -46.86 -6.55 8.20
N ALA A 40 -47.65 -6.41 7.16
CA ALA A 40 -47.27 -6.64 5.78
C ALA A 40 -46.12 -5.70 5.35
N ILE A 41 -46.19 -4.42 5.69
CA ILE A 41 -45.13 -3.45 5.43
C ILE A 41 -43.85 -3.86 6.17
N ALA A 42 -43.92 -4.18 7.45
CA ALA A 42 -42.76 -4.57 8.26
C ALA A 42 -42.05 -5.81 7.67
N VAL A 43 -42.80 -6.84 7.30
CA VAL A 43 -42.26 -8.07 6.67
C VAL A 43 -41.63 -7.75 5.33
N THR A 44 -42.28 -6.94 4.50
CA THR A 44 -41.76 -6.60 3.15
C THR A 44 -40.48 -5.77 3.25
N VAL A 45 -40.42 -4.79 4.17
CA VAL A 45 -39.20 -4.00 4.44
C VAL A 45 -38.07 -4.92 4.91
N MET A 46 -38.35 -5.83 5.83
CA MET A 46 -37.34 -6.79 6.32
C MET A 46 -36.81 -7.68 5.18
N LEU A 47 -37.69 -8.23 4.33
CA LEU A 47 -37.31 -9.02 3.18
C LEU A 47 -36.51 -8.19 2.17
N PHE A 48 -36.92 -6.95 1.89
CA PHE A 48 -36.19 -6.06 0.99
C PHE A 48 -34.77 -5.76 1.51
N LEU A 49 -34.61 -5.46 2.80
CA LEU A 49 -33.30 -5.24 3.43
C LEU A 49 -32.42 -6.48 3.38
N ALA A 50 -32.98 -7.67 3.59
CA ALA A 50 -32.29 -8.94 3.46
C ALA A 50 -31.78 -9.16 2.01
N LEU A 51 -32.61 -8.87 1.00
CA LEU A 51 -32.23 -8.94 -0.40
C LEU A 51 -31.17 -7.91 -0.78
N VAL A 52 -31.21 -6.70 -0.21
CA VAL A 52 -30.15 -5.69 -0.40
C VAL A 52 -28.83 -6.22 0.11
N LYS A 53 -28.80 -6.70 1.36
CA LYS A 53 -27.58 -7.26 1.96
C LYS A 53 -27.02 -8.46 1.19
N TRP A 54 -27.91 -9.33 0.71
CA TRP A 54 -27.50 -10.49 -0.11
C TRP A 54 -26.93 -10.04 -1.46
N HIS A 55 -27.54 -9.03 -2.09
CA HIS A 55 -27.04 -8.44 -3.34
C HIS A 55 -25.63 -7.86 -3.18
N ASP A 56 -25.41 -7.06 -2.13
CA ASP A 56 -24.11 -6.47 -1.81
C ASP A 56 -23.03 -7.54 -1.59
N ASN A 57 -23.36 -8.62 -0.88
CA ASN A 57 -22.44 -9.74 -0.70
C ASN A 57 -22.07 -10.40 -2.04
N VAL A 58 -23.06 -10.63 -2.94
CA VAL A 58 -22.80 -11.24 -4.25
C VAL A 58 -21.94 -10.33 -5.13
N ILE A 59 -22.18 -9.01 -5.10
CA ILE A 59 -21.35 -8.04 -5.83
C ILE A 59 -19.94 -8.04 -5.28
N THR A 60 -19.77 -7.98 -3.96
CA THR A 60 -18.45 -8.00 -3.31
C THR A 60 -17.66 -9.25 -3.67
N HIS A 61 -18.29 -10.43 -3.63
CA HIS A 61 -17.66 -11.68 -4.07
C HIS A 61 -17.26 -11.63 -5.55
N ARG A 62 -18.12 -11.08 -6.42
CA ARG A 62 -17.79 -10.95 -7.84
C ARG A 62 -16.57 -10.03 -8.06
N LEU A 63 -16.54 -8.88 -7.39
CA LEU A 63 -15.42 -7.93 -7.50
C LEU A 63 -14.10 -8.53 -7.00
N ARG A 64 -14.15 -9.36 -5.93
CA ARG A 64 -12.98 -10.10 -5.44
C ARG A 64 -12.43 -11.06 -6.48
N GLU A 65 -13.30 -11.86 -7.11
CA GLU A 65 -12.89 -12.81 -8.15
C GLU A 65 -12.35 -12.10 -9.41
N GLU A 66 -12.96 -10.96 -9.79
CA GLU A 66 -12.49 -10.15 -10.91
C GLU A 66 -11.11 -9.51 -10.61
N ALA A 67 -10.88 -9.07 -9.38
CA ALA A 67 -9.60 -8.52 -8.94
C ALA A 67 -8.49 -9.59 -8.95
N LEU A 68 -8.79 -10.80 -8.44
CA LEU A 68 -7.87 -11.93 -8.45
C LEU A 68 -7.52 -12.37 -9.87
N LEU A 69 -8.52 -12.46 -10.75
CA LEU A 69 -8.31 -12.81 -12.14
C LEU A 69 -7.37 -11.80 -12.84
N LYS A 70 -7.65 -10.51 -12.70
CA LYS A 70 -6.81 -9.45 -13.27
C LYS A 70 -5.38 -9.50 -12.75
N PHE A 71 -5.20 -9.80 -11.45
CA PHE A 71 -3.88 -9.98 -10.87
C PHE A 71 -3.16 -11.17 -11.50
N ALA A 72 -3.79 -12.34 -11.52
CA ALA A 72 -3.22 -13.55 -12.11
C ALA A 72 -2.88 -13.37 -13.60
N GLU A 73 -3.76 -12.75 -14.39
CA GLU A 73 -3.49 -12.44 -15.79
C GLU A 73 -2.29 -11.49 -15.97
N SER A 74 -2.13 -10.51 -15.06
CA SER A 74 -0.99 -9.61 -15.10
C SER A 74 0.32 -10.35 -14.80
N ARG A 75 0.31 -11.28 -13.83
CA ARG A 75 1.50 -12.09 -13.49
C ARG A 75 1.85 -13.13 -14.54
N LEU A 76 0.86 -13.73 -15.18
CA LEU A 76 1.10 -14.61 -16.33
C LEU A 76 1.81 -13.88 -17.48
N ARG A 77 1.41 -12.63 -17.77
CA ARG A 77 2.10 -11.81 -18.78
C ARG A 77 3.56 -11.54 -18.40
N VAL A 78 3.85 -11.32 -17.12
CA VAL A 78 5.21 -11.16 -16.62
C VAL A 78 6.03 -12.42 -16.86
N LEU A 79 5.47 -13.60 -16.57
CA LEU A 79 6.13 -14.90 -16.83
C LEU A 79 6.41 -15.14 -18.32
N ASP A 80 5.56 -14.60 -19.20
CA ASP A 80 5.76 -14.62 -20.66
C ASP A 80 6.78 -13.54 -21.13
N GLY A 81 7.39 -12.78 -20.21
CA GLY A 81 8.33 -11.71 -20.50
C GLY A 81 7.70 -10.41 -20.99
N ASN A 82 6.38 -10.28 -20.90
CA ASN A 82 5.66 -9.06 -21.29
C ASN A 82 5.42 -8.15 -20.08
N LEU A 83 6.28 -7.14 -19.93
CA LEU A 83 6.18 -6.13 -18.86
C LEU A 83 5.35 -4.90 -19.26
N SER A 84 4.67 -4.91 -20.42
CA SER A 84 3.89 -3.77 -20.90
C SER A 84 2.67 -3.50 -20.00
N GLY A 85 2.46 -2.23 -19.66
CA GLY A 85 1.32 -1.80 -18.82
C GLY A 85 1.48 -2.06 -17.32
N LEU A 86 2.65 -2.51 -16.88
CA LEU A 86 2.98 -2.61 -15.46
C LEU A 86 3.49 -1.25 -14.90
N PRO A 87 3.50 -1.07 -13.58
CA PRO A 87 4.09 0.11 -12.95
C PRO A 87 5.54 0.30 -13.36
N ARG A 88 5.88 1.48 -13.87
CA ARG A 88 7.23 1.77 -14.39
C ARG A 88 8.14 2.44 -13.37
N GLY A 89 7.57 2.96 -12.28
CA GLY A 89 8.34 3.70 -11.29
C GLY A 89 8.96 4.99 -11.86
N GLU A 90 8.33 5.64 -12.84
CA GLU A 90 8.89 6.83 -13.53
C GLU A 90 9.25 7.96 -12.56
N ARG A 91 8.49 8.10 -11.46
CA ARG A 91 8.74 9.11 -10.42
C ARG A 91 10.02 8.89 -9.61
N TYR A 92 10.64 7.72 -9.72
CA TYR A 92 11.88 7.37 -9.03
C TYR A 92 13.11 7.41 -9.95
N ILE A 93 12.94 7.77 -11.22
CA ILE A 93 14.04 7.87 -12.16
C ILE A 93 14.93 9.04 -11.74
N ASP A 94 16.19 8.73 -11.44
CA ASP A 94 17.25 9.69 -11.15
C ASP A 94 18.49 9.30 -11.94
N SER A 95 18.86 10.14 -12.93
CA SER A 95 20.04 9.93 -13.78
C SER A 95 21.36 10.10 -13.03
N ASN A 96 21.35 10.79 -11.88
CA ASN A 96 22.53 11.01 -11.05
C ASN A 96 22.73 9.92 -9.99
N HIS A 97 21.75 9.01 -9.84
CA HIS A 97 21.88 7.93 -8.88
C HIS A 97 23.04 6.99 -9.22
N PRO A 98 23.80 6.47 -8.24
CA PRO A 98 25.01 5.66 -8.47
C PRO A 98 24.84 4.46 -9.40
N TYR A 99 23.64 3.86 -9.51
CA TYR A 99 23.43 2.64 -10.30
C TYR A 99 22.03 2.49 -10.90
N THR A 100 20.98 3.15 -10.38
CA THR A 100 19.60 2.83 -10.79
C THR A 100 19.32 3.09 -12.25
N TYR A 101 19.91 4.15 -12.81
CA TYR A 101 19.75 4.51 -14.21
C TYR A 101 20.49 3.53 -15.15
N ASP A 102 21.72 3.15 -14.80
CA ASP A 102 22.56 2.25 -15.60
C ASP A 102 22.02 0.82 -15.65
N LEU A 103 21.41 0.37 -14.55
CA LEU A 103 20.88 -0.99 -14.40
C LEU A 103 19.41 -1.12 -14.82
N ASP A 104 18.80 -0.08 -15.39
CA ASP A 104 17.36 -0.11 -15.73
C ASP A 104 16.48 -0.51 -14.55
N VAL A 105 16.78 0.05 -13.36
CA VAL A 105 15.99 -0.27 -12.15
C VAL A 105 14.60 0.30 -12.26
N PHE A 106 14.43 1.50 -12.82
CA PHE A 106 13.14 2.17 -13.03
C PHE A 106 12.95 2.51 -14.52
N GLY A 107 11.71 2.70 -14.94
CA GLY A 107 11.35 3.01 -16.33
C GLY A 107 10.67 1.84 -17.04
N ASP A 108 10.64 1.92 -18.36
CA ASP A 108 10.01 0.87 -19.18
C ASP A 108 10.81 -0.43 -19.13
N LYS A 109 10.12 -1.56 -18.98
CA LYS A 109 10.74 -2.90 -18.89
C LYS A 109 11.86 -3.00 -17.84
N SER A 110 11.69 -2.29 -16.72
CA SER A 110 12.68 -2.18 -15.65
C SER A 110 12.61 -3.32 -14.64
N LEU A 111 13.62 -3.38 -13.76
CA LEU A 111 13.62 -4.29 -12.61
C LEU A 111 12.41 -4.02 -11.71
N PHE A 112 12.08 -2.74 -11.45
CA PHE A 112 10.91 -2.36 -10.69
C PHE A 112 9.62 -2.88 -11.33
N SER A 113 9.45 -2.77 -12.65
CA SER A 113 8.28 -3.31 -13.35
C SER A 113 8.13 -4.84 -13.19
N LEU A 114 9.24 -5.56 -13.08
CA LEU A 114 9.24 -7.00 -12.83
C LEU A 114 8.82 -7.33 -11.40
N LEU A 115 9.30 -6.55 -10.41
CA LEU A 115 9.13 -6.82 -8.98
C LEU A 115 7.84 -6.23 -8.42
N ASP A 116 7.38 -5.06 -8.90
CA ASP A 116 6.26 -4.34 -8.28
C ASP A 116 4.92 -5.05 -8.54
N SER A 117 4.60 -5.88 -7.59
CA SER A 117 3.29 -6.50 -7.42
C SER A 117 2.64 -6.05 -6.11
N THR A 118 2.97 -4.86 -5.62
CA THR A 118 2.42 -4.34 -4.38
C THR A 118 0.92 -4.05 -4.48
N ALA A 119 0.24 -4.16 -3.37
CA ALA A 119 -1.19 -3.90 -3.22
C ALA A 119 -1.50 -2.45 -2.82
N THR A 120 -0.46 -1.69 -2.42
CA THR A 120 -0.60 -0.33 -1.91
C THR A 120 0.47 0.62 -2.47
N PRO A 121 0.15 1.92 -2.65
CA PRO A 121 1.17 2.90 -3.05
C PRO A 121 2.35 2.97 -2.07
N GLY A 122 2.10 2.83 -0.75
CA GLY A 122 3.15 2.81 0.25
C GLY A 122 4.07 1.60 0.14
N GLY A 123 3.54 0.42 -0.23
CA GLY A 123 4.35 -0.76 -0.54
C GLY A 123 5.25 -0.54 -1.75
N SER A 124 4.70 0.07 -2.81
CA SER A 124 5.45 0.46 -4.01
C SER A 124 6.58 1.46 -3.68
N ASP A 125 6.31 2.48 -2.83
CA ASP A 125 7.31 3.42 -2.36
C ASP A 125 8.43 2.73 -1.55
N LYS A 126 8.07 1.79 -0.65
CA LYS A 126 9.04 1.02 0.14
C LYS A 126 9.90 0.12 -0.74
N LEU A 127 9.31 -0.55 -1.73
CA LEU A 127 10.05 -1.36 -2.69
C LEU A 127 11.04 -0.51 -3.49
N ALA A 128 10.59 0.63 -4.01
CA ALA A 128 11.44 1.56 -4.74
C ALA A 128 12.59 2.08 -3.88
N HIS A 129 12.31 2.51 -2.65
CA HIS A 129 13.33 2.97 -1.71
C HIS A 129 14.37 1.88 -1.42
N ARG A 130 13.94 0.63 -1.26
CA ARG A 130 14.85 -0.50 -1.03
C ARG A 130 15.74 -0.79 -2.23
N LEU A 131 15.26 -0.57 -3.45
CA LEU A 131 16.07 -0.68 -4.67
C LEU A 131 17.04 0.50 -4.84
N MET A 132 16.72 1.68 -4.30
CA MET A 132 17.60 2.86 -4.36
C MET A 132 18.63 2.88 -3.23
N THR A 133 18.24 2.46 -2.05
CA THR A 133 19.09 2.50 -0.85
C THR A 133 19.05 1.14 -0.13
N PRO A 134 19.70 0.12 -0.71
CA PRO A 134 19.75 -1.19 -0.09
C PRO A 134 20.55 -1.16 1.20
N ASP A 135 20.16 -2.00 2.13
CA ASP A 135 20.80 -2.14 3.42
C ASP A 135 22.17 -2.81 3.31
N LEU A 136 23.14 -2.35 4.09
CA LEU A 136 24.49 -2.93 4.13
C LEU A 136 24.66 -3.91 5.30
N ASP A 137 23.66 -4.01 6.20
CA ASP A 137 23.70 -4.92 7.33
C ASP A 137 23.34 -6.35 6.90
N ALA A 138 24.27 -7.27 7.11
CA ALA A 138 24.08 -8.68 6.76
C ALA A 138 22.93 -9.34 7.53
N ASP A 139 22.73 -8.97 8.80
CA ASP A 139 21.66 -9.54 9.62
C ASP A 139 20.27 -9.05 9.16
N ASP A 140 20.15 -7.79 8.73
CA ASP A 140 18.93 -7.27 8.18
C ASP A 140 18.57 -7.92 6.83
N ILE A 141 19.57 -8.17 5.99
CA ILE A 141 19.37 -8.89 4.73
C ILE A 141 18.90 -10.32 5.00
N ILE A 142 19.53 -11.04 5.94
CA ILE A 142 19.13 -12.42 6.29
C ILE A 142 17.70 -12.45 6.85
N ARG A 143 17.35 -11.51 7.73
CA ARG A 143 15.99 -11.41 8.28
C ARG A 143 14.96 -11.19 7.16
N ARG A 144 15.29 -10.40 6.13
CA ARG A 144 14.43 -10.21 4.96
C ARG A 144 14.33 -11.45 4.09
N GLN A 145 15.44 -12.15 3.83
CA GLN A 145 15.40 -13.43 3.11
C GLN A 145 14.43 -14.41 3.78
N GLN A 146 14.51 -14.56 5.10
CA GLN A 146 13.60 -15.43 5.87
C GLN A 146 12.14 -14.99 5.76
N ALA A 147 11.87 -13.68 5.82
CA ALA A 147 10.53 -13.15 5.69
C ALA A 147 9.95 -13.33 4.28
N ILE A 148 10.78 -13.14 3.24
CA ILE A 148 10.38 -13.33 1.84
C ILE A 148 10.09 -14.80 1.56
N MET A 149 10.94 -15.73 2.01
CA MET A 149 10.72 -17.18 1.90
C MET A 149 9.39 -17.59 2.55
N GLU A 150 9.13 -17.14 3.78
CA GLU A 150 7.89 -17.46 4.47
C GLU A 150 6.66 -16.91 3.72
N LEU A 151 6.70 -15.65 3.28
CA LEU A 151 5.62 -15.04 2.51
C LEU A 151 5.44 -15.70 1.14
N SER A 152 6.50 -16.24 0.53
CA SER A 152 6.43 -16.97 -0.74
C SER A 152 5.53 -18.19 -0.64
N ASP A 153 5.61 -18.94 0.47
CA ASP A 153 4.75 -20.08 0.74
C ASP A 153 3.30 -19.71 1.12
N MET A 154 3.08 -18.46 1.58
CA MET A 154 1.78 -17.96 2.03
C MET A 154 0.94 -17.39 0.87
N THR A 155 0.67 -18.19 -0.17
CA THR A 155 -0.04 -17.73 -1.39
C THR A 155 -1.43 -17.16 -1.08
N SER A 156 -2.19 -17.75 -0.16
CA SER A 156 -3.52 -17.27 0.22
C SER A 156 -3.49 -15.89 0.87
N LEU A 157 -2.46 -15.58 1.65
CA LEU A 157 -2.27 -14.25 2.24
C LEU A 157 -1.95 -13.24 1.13
N ARG A 158 -0.99 -13.54 0.25
CA ARG A 158 -0.60 -12.66 -0.86
C ARG A 158 -1.78 -12.35 -1.78
N ASP A 159 -2.56 -13.38 -2.17
CA ASP A 159 -3.76 -13.22 -2.99
C ASP A 159 -4.82 -12.34 -2.29
N SER A 160 -5.04 -12.57 -0.98
CA SER A 160 -5.97 -11.78 -0.19
C SER A 160 -5.54 -10.32 -0.09
N MET A 161 -4.24 -10.06 0.09
CA MET A 161 -3.68 -8.70 0.09
C MET A 161 -3.88 -8.03 -1.28
N GLN A 162 -3.58 -8.71 -2.38
CA GLN A 162 -3.76 -8.18 -3.73
C GLN A 162 -5.22 -7.83 -4.03
N VAL A 163 -6.14 -8.71 -3.68
CA VAL A 163 -7.58 -8.49 -3.85
C VAL A 163 -8.04 -7.29 -3.04
N SER A 164 -7.68 -7.23 -1.75
CA SER A 164 -8.09 -6.14 -0.86
C SER A 164 -7.49 -4.80 -1.27
N GLY A 165 -6.23 -4.78 -1.74
CA GLY A 165 -5.58 -3.58 -2.26
C GLY A 165 -6.28 -3.03 -3.51
N ARG A 166 -6.56 -3.87 -4.50
CA ARG A 166 -7.26 -3.46 -5.73
C ARG A 166 -8.70 -3.01 -5.48
N MET A 167 -9.39 -3.64 -4.53
CA MET A 167 -10.71 -3.19 -4.10
C MET A 167 -10.64 -1.83 -3.40
N ALA A 168 -9.60 -1.60 -2.59
CA ALA A 168 -9.37 -0.32 -1.94
C ALA A 168 -9.09 0.79 -2.97
N GLU A 169 -8.29 0.54 -3.98
CA GLU A 169 -8.01 1.51 -5.07
C GLU A 169 -9.27 1.86 -5.87
N SER A 170 -10.11 0.88 -6.19
CA SER A 170 -11.37 1.13 -6.91
C SER A 170 -12.32 2.03 -6.11
N ASN A 171 -12.31 1.93 -4.78
CA ASN A 171 -13.11 2.78 -3.90
C ASN A 171 -12.49 4.18 -3.72
N LEU A 172 -11.18 4.34 -3.97
CA LEU A 172 -10.45 5.60 -3.85
C LEU A 172 -10.33 6.36 -5.19
N ALA A 173 -10.65 5.73 -6.32
CA ALA A 173 -10.60 6.37 -7.64
C ALA A 173 -11.47 7.63 -7.73
N ASP A 174 -12.49 7.75 -6.88
CA ASP A 174 -13.32 8.95 -6.72
C ASP A 174 -12.70 10.00 -5.77
N SER A 175 -11.68 9.65 -4.98
CA SER A 175 -10.98 10.53 -4.04
C SER A 175 -9.53 10.71 -4.48
N ARG A 176 -9.23 11.83 -5.16
CA ARG A 176 -7.88 12.23 -5.60
C ARG A 176 -7.01 12.61 -4.39
N GLY A 177 -6.41 11.61 -3.74
CA GLY A 177 -5.50 11.86 -2.62
C GLY A 177 -4.46 10.76 -2.50
N SER A 178 -3.23 11.03 -2.95
CA SER A 178 -2.04 10.25 -2.58
C SER A 178 -1.78 10.48 -1.09
N ALA A 179 -2.29 9.60 -0.24
CA ALA A 179 -2.05 9.67 1.21
C ALA A 179 -0.68 9.07 1.53
N SER A 180 0.37 9.83 1.28
CA SER A 180 1.73 9.50 1.78
C SER A 180 1.99 10.00 3.20
N SER A 181 1.09 10.81 3.78
CA SER A 181 1.13 11.18 5.19
C SER A 181 -0.27 11.42 5.73
N VAL A 182 -0.62 10.73 6.81
CA VAL A 182 -1.91 10.85 7.50
C VAL A 182 -1.86 12.03 8.46
N ALA A 183 -1.61 13.25 7.96
CA ALA A 183 -1.65 14.45 8.78
C ALA A 183 -3.11 14.81 9.12
N ILE A 184 -3.62 14.25 10.20
CA ILE A 184 -4.95 14.61 10.71
C ILE A 184 -4.81 15.86 11.58
N PRO A 185 -5.54 16.95 11.25
CA PRO A 185 -5.48 18.18 12.04
C PRO A 185 -6.02 17.94 13.46
N PRO A 186 -5.43 18.58 14.49
CA PRO A 186 -5.94 18.47 15.86
C PRO A 186 -7.39 18.96 15.95
N ILE A 187 -8.26 18.16 16.55
CA ILE A 187 -9.71 18.44 16.61
C ILE A 187 -10.05 19.35 17.77
N ASN A 188 -9.26 19.68 18.68
CA ASN A 188 -9.44 20.62 19.82
C ASN A 188 -10.89 21.03 20.12
N GLN A 189 -11.71 20.08 20.56
CA GLN A 189 -13.06 20.39 20.99
C GLN A 189 -13.07 20.91 22.43
N PRO A 190 -13.78 22.02 22.73
CA PRO A 190 -13.91 22.52 24.10
C PRO A 190 -14.52 21.47 25.02
N VAL A 191 -13.92 21.31 26.21
CA VAL A 191 -14.39 20.33 27.21
C VAL A 191 -15.88 20.54 27.58
N ALA A 192 -16.31 21.80 27.67
CA ALA A 192 -17.71 22.13 27.96
C ALA A 192 -18.69 21.55 26.92
N LEU A 193 -18.35 21.66 25.61
CA LEU A 193 -19.17 21.10 24.54
C LEU A 193 -19.12 19.55 24.54
N THR A 194 -17.97 18.98 24.92
CA THR A 194 -17.85 17.53 25.08
C THR A 194 -18.79 17.04 26.20
N VAL A 195 -18.74 17.65 27.40
CA VAL A 195 -19.61 17.27 28.53
C VAL A 195 -21.09 17.47 28.17
N LEU A 196 -21.42 18.62 27.58
CA LEU A 196 -22.79 18.92 27.15
C LEU A 196 -23.32 17.91 26.13
N SER A 197 -22.50 17.46 25.19
CA SER A 197 -22.91 16.49 24.17
C SER A 197 -23.27 15.11 24.75
N TYR A 198 -22.65 14.71 25.86
CA TYR A 198 -23.03 13.49 26.58
C TYR A 198 -24.26 13.69 27.49
N ALA A 199 -24.42 14.89 28.07
CA ALA A 199 -25.54 15.21 28.92
C ALA A 199 -26.84 15.56 28.15
N ALA A 200 -26.72 15.95 26.87
CA ALA A 200 -27.84 16.46 26.07
C ALA A 200 -29.00 15.47 25.96
N PHE A 201 -28.76 14.22 25.66
CA PHE A 201 -29.81 13.21 25.53
C PHE A 201 -30.51 12.92 26.90
N PRO A 202 -29.81 12.67 28.01
CA PRO A 202 -30.41 12.62 29.33
C PRO A 202 -31.25 13.86 29.67
N ILE A 203 -30.73 15.07 29.41
CA ILE A 203 -31.46 16.32 29.66
C ILE A 203 -32.77 16.35 28.84
N PHE A 204 -32.71 16.02 27.55
CA PHE A 204 -33.90 16.01 26.69
C PHE A 204 -34.92 14.98 27.16
N ILE A 205 -34.51 13.77 27.52
CA ILE A 205 -35.40 12.72 28.03
C ILE A 205 -36.03 13.18 29.36
N THR A 206 -35.25 13.78 30.26
CA THR A 206 -35.77 14.28 31.53
C THR A 206 -36.83 15.37 31.31
N THR A 207 -36.59 16.34 30.43
CA THR A 207 -37.57 17.37 30.08
C THR A 207 -38.84 16.78 29.44
N ALA A 208 -38.70 15.77 28.59
CA ALA A 208 -39.83 15.08 27.97
C ALA A 208 -40.67 14.30 28.99
N VAL A 209 -40.03 13.59 29.92
CA VAL A 209 -40.75 12.86 31.01
C VAL A 209 -41.45 13.80 31.97
N LEU A 210 -40.78 14.87 32.42
CA LEU A 210 -41.39 15.86 33.30
C LEU A 210 -42.57 16.59 32.63
N SER A 211 -42.48 16.84 31.32
CA SER A 211 -43.59 17.40 30.55
C SER A 211 -44.76 16.41 30.42
N TYR A 212 -44.44 15.10 30.18
CA TYR A 212 -45.48 14.06 30.13
C TYR A 212 -46.21 13.86 31.48
N LEU A 213 -45.50 14.06 32.59
CA LEU A 213 -46.08 14.01 33.96
C LEU A 213 -46.75 15.30 34.40
N ASP A 214 -46.92 16.28 33.50
CA ASP A 214 -47.48 17.60 33.76
C ASP A 214 -46.78 18.40 34.88
N VAL A 215 -45.51 18.06 35.19
CA VAL A 215 -44.70 18.79 36.18
C VAL A 215 -44.19 20.11 35.60
N ILE A 216 -43.90 20.13 34.28
CA ILE A 216 -43.46 21.31 33.53
C ILE A 216 -44.30 21.49 32.27
N ALA A 217 -44.40 22.72 31.79
CA ALA A 217 -45.12 23.00 30.55
C ALA A 217 -44.44 22.31 29.35
N SER A 218 -45.21 21.79 28.39
CA SER A 218 -44.72 21.10 27.17
C SER A 218 -43.82 21.99 26.31
N SER A 219 -43.92 23.30 26.42
CA SER A 219 -43.02 24.26 25.76
C SER A 219 -41.55 24.10 26.14
N TRP A 220 -41.21 23.59 27.33
CA TRP A 220 -39.82 23.36 27.74
C TRP A 220 -39.14 22.28 26.91
N CYS A 221 -39.85 21.24 26.52
CA CYS A 221 -39.32 20.22 25.63
C CYS A 221 -38.97 20.83 24.27
N LEU A 222 -39.85 21.69 23.73
CA LEU A 222 -39.59 22.41 22.48
C LEU A 222 -38.40 23.36 22.60
N TRP A 223 -38.30 24.13 23.68
CA TRP A 223 -37.17 25.04 23.89
C TRP A 223 -35.85 24.31 24.06
N THR A 224 -35.80 23.16 24.73
CA THR A 224 -34.62 22.31 24.85
C THR A 224 -34.20 21.80 23.48
N PHE A 225 -35.13 21.29 22.66
CA PHE A 225 -34.89 20.83 21.29
C PHE A 225 -34.33 21.95 20.43
N LEU A 226 -34.97 23.13 20.42
CA LEU A 226 -34.52 24.28 19.61
C LEU A 226 -33.16 24.83 20.07
N SER A 227 -32.86 24.81 21.36
CA SER A 227 -31.57 25.22 21.91
C SER A 227 -30.44 24.29 21.43
N PHE A 228 -30.64 22.98 21.47
CA PHE A 228 -29.67 22.01 20.98
C PHE A 228 -29.48 22.13 19.46
N LEU A 229 -30.55 22.31 18.71
CA LEU A 229 -30.50 22.51 17.28
C LEU A 229 -29.76 23.80 16.91
N GLY A 230 -30.03 24.89 17.61
CA GLY A 230 -29.35 26.17 17.43
C GLY A 230 -27.84 26.06 17.72
N LEU A 231 -27.48 25.38 18.83
CA LEU A 231 -26.08 25.12 19.14
C LEU A 231 -25.37 24.26 18.05
N SER A 232 -26.05 23.21 17.56
CA SER A 232 -25.54 22.40 16.44
C SER A 232 -25.37 23.21 15.15
N ALA A 233 -26.32 24.10 14.86
CA ALA A 233 -26.25 24.97 13.69
C ALA A 233 -25.03 25.93 13.72
N LEU A 234 -24.72 26.50 14.90
CA LEU A 234 -23.53 27.34 15.11
C LEU A 234 -22.22 26.58 14.80
N GLY A 235 -22.14 25.30 15.13
CA GLY A 235 -20.99 24.45 14.87
C GLY A 235 -20.95 23.81 13.47
N ALA A 236 -22.07 23.84 12.74
CA ALA A 236 -22.25 23.05 11.52
C ALA A 236 -21.17 23.26 10.46
N LYS A 237 -20.73 24.51 10.22
CA LYS A 237 -19.69 24.85 9.25
C LYS A 237 -18.31 24.32 9.66
N ARG A 238 -17.97 24.37 10.96
CA ARG A 238 -16.70 23.85 11.49
C ARG A 238 -16.68 22.32 11.41
N ILE A 239 -17.74 21.68 11.87
CA ILE A 239 -17.89 20.23 11.86
C ILE A 239 -17.91 19.69 10.42
N GLY A 240 -18.58 20.38 9.49
CA GLY A 240 -18.59 20.01 8.07
C GLY A 240 -17.20 20.00 7.43
N ARG A 241 -16.42 21.05 7.67
CA ARG A 241 -15.02 21.10 7.17
C ARG A 241 -14.13 20.04 7.79
N LEU A 242 -14.32 19.76 9.07
CA LEU A 242 -13.58 18.70 9.75
C LEU A 242 -13.99 17.33 9.23
N HIS A 243 -15.28 17.08 9.06
CA HIS A 243 -15.82 15.85 8.51
C HIS A 243 -15.26 15.54 7.11
N SER A 244 -15.27 16.50 6.17
CA SER A 244 -14.75 16.27 4.82
C SER A 244 -13.26 15.88 4.84
N ARG A 245 -12.43 16.57 5.63
CA ARG A 245 -11.00 16.26 5.77
C ARG A 245 -10.75 14.90 6.42
N LEU A 246 -11.48 14.59 7.49
CA LEU A 246 -11.35 13.31 8.18
C LEU A 246 -11.85 12.15 7.30
N THR A 247 -12.93 12.35 6.57
CA THR A 247 -13.50 11.33 5.69
C THR A 247 -12.52 10.96 4.59
N GLU A 248 -11.85 11.92 3.97
CA GLU A 248 -10.84 11.66 2.94
C GLU A 248 -9.69 10.80 3.50
N THR A 249 -9.13 11.20 4.65
CA THR A 249 -8.03 10.48 5.28
C THR A 249 -8.45 9.08 5.79
N VAL A 250 -9.60 9.01 6.46
CA VAL A 250 -10.08 7.77 7.06
C VAL A 250 -10.68 6.81 6.03
N SER A 251 -11.24 7.30 4.93
CA SER A 251 -11.68 6.43 3.82
C SER A 251 -10.51 5.64 3.24
N SER A 252 -9.36 6.29 3.10
CA SER A 252 -8.11 5.63 2.69
C SER A 252 -7.67 4.53 3.66
N LEU A 253 -7.77 4.75 4.96
CA LEU A 253 -7.46 3.73 5.98
C LEU A 253 -8.54 2.63 6.04
N THR A 254 -9.80 3.03 5.97
CA THR A 254 -10.93 2.09 6.05
C THR A 254 -10.96 1.12 4.87
N SER A 255 -10.65 1.60 3.67
CA SER A 255 -10.56 0.75 2.49
C SER A 255 -9.46 -0.33 2.63
N ARG A 256 -8.49 -0.10 3.52
CA ARG A 256 -7.37 -1.02 3.79
C ARG A 256 -7.51 -1.82 5.10
N VAL A 257 -8.62 -1.72 5.82
CA VAL A 257 -8.84 -2.49 7.08
C VAL A 257 -8.70 -3.99 6.86
N ASP A 258 -9.17 -4.50 5.71
CA ASP A 258 -9.03 -5.91 5.40
C ASP A 258 -7.57 -6.33 5.21
N LEU A 259 -6.69 -5.45 4.69
CA LEU A 259 -5.25 -5.70 4.60
C LEU A 259 -4.64 -5.87 6.00
N PHE A 260 -4.93 -4.96 6.92
CA PHE A 260 -4.48 -5.08 8.31
C PHE A 260 -4.96 -6.38 8.94
N ARG A 261 -6.24 -6.72 8.76
CA ARG A 261 -6.82 -7.94 9.30
C ARG A 261 -6.15 -9.20 8.77
N HIS A 262 -5.86 -9.28 7.48
CA HIS A 262 -5.15 -10.43 6.91
C HIS A 262 -3.76 -10.61 7.53
N ILE A 263 -3.04 -9.51 7.79
CA ILE A 263 -1.73 -9.56 8.46
C ILE A 263 -1.90 -9.99 9.92
N GLU A 264 -2.87 -9.42 10.66
CA GLU A 264 -3.11 -9.70 12.08
C GLU A 264 -3.53 -11.15 12.34
N GLU A 265 -4.34 -11.73 11.46
CA GLU A 265 -4.81 -13.12 11.53
C GLU A 265 -3.76 -14.15 11.09
N SER A 266 -2.70 -13.72 10.42
CA SER A 266 -1.64 -14.59 9.92
C SER A 266 -0.74 -15.11 11.04
N LYS A 267 -0.23 -16.32 10.89
CA LYS A 267 0.72 -16.92 11.82
C LYS A 267 2.12 -16.87 11.19
N PHE A 268 2.92 -15.92 11.63
CA PHE A 268 4.28 -15.76 11.17
C PHE A 268 5.29 -16.48 12.06
N THR A 269 6.33 -17.03 11.44
CA THR A 269 7.45 -17.68 12.09
C THR A 269 8.72 -16.85 12.03
N SER A 270 8.95 -16.07 10.95
CA SER A 270 10.12 -15.23 10.81
C SER A 270 10.10 -14.08 11.82
N PRO A 271 11.26 -13.78 12.45
CA PRO A 271 11.34 -12.72 13.47
C PRO A 271 10.92 -11.33 12.93
N LEU A 272 11.25 -11.03 11.67
CA LEU A 272 10.89 -9.74 11.05
C LEU A 272 9.38 -9.59 10.91
N LEU A 273 8.68 -10.59 10.38
CA LEU A 273 7.23 -10.53 10.21
C LEU A 273 6.50 -10.51 11.55
N GLN A 274 6.97 -11.25 12.55
CA GLN A 274 6.43 -11.19 13.91
C GLN A 274 6.59 -9.80 14.52
N GLN A 275 7.77 -9.20 14.37
CA GLN A 275 8.04 -7.84 14.84
C GLN A 275 7.13 -6.81 14.17
N LEU A 276 6.92 -6.93 12.86
CA LEU A 276 6.02 -6.06 12.10
C LEU A 276 4.57 -6.25 12.54
N GLN A 277 4.11 -7.50 12.70
CA GLN A 277 2.76 -7.79 13.19
C GLN A 277 2.51 -7.23 14.59
N GLN A 278 3.49 -7.34 15.51
CA GLN A 278 3.38 -6.78 16.86
C GLN A 278 3.18 -5.27 16.87
N ARG A 279 3.72 -4.52 15.90
CA ARG A 279 3.50 -3.07 15.77
C ARG A 279 2.04 -2.70 15.46
N LEU A 280 1.25 -3.64 14.94
CA LEU A 280 -0.17 -3.46 14.68
C LEU A 280 -1.04 -3.63 15.94
N ASN A 281 -0.47 -4.14 17.04
CA ASN A 281 -1.18 -4.29 18.30
C ASN A 281 -0.85 -3.14 19.25
N VAL A 282 -1.89 -2.47 19.75
CA VAL A 282 -1.76 -1.38 20.72
C VAL A 282 -2.65 -1.68 21.92
N ASP A 283 -2.07 -1.75 23.11
CA ASP A 283 -2.78 -2.05 24.36
C ASP A 283 -3.63 -3.35 24.28
N GLY A 284 -3.16 -4.38 23.56
CA GLY A 284 -3.91 -5.64 23.37
C GLY A 284 -5.05 -5.56 22.36
N THR A 285 -5.15 -4.47 21.60
CA THR A 285 -6.18 -4.30 20.56
C THR A 285 -5.53 -4.15 19.18
N GLU A 286 -6.07 -4.83 18.20
CA GLU A 286 -5.60 -4.84 16.82
C GLU A 286 -5.91 -3.53 16.09
N ALA A 287 -4.99 -3.09 15.22
CA ALA A 287 -5.13 -1.86 14.43
C ALA A 287 -6.39 -1.90 13.55
N SER A 288 -6.71 -3.05 12.93
CA SER A 288 -7.92 -3.22 12.11
C SER A 288 -9.19 -2.89 12.90
N THR A 289 -9.29 -3.37 14.13
CA THR A 289 -10.42 -3.12 15.04
C THR A 289 -10.50 -1.65 15.42
N LEU A 290 -9.37 -1.02 15.75
CA LEU A 290 -9.31 0.39 16.11
C LEU A 290 -9.67 1.31 14.93
N ILE A 291 -9.19 1.02 13.73
CA ILE A 291 -9.50 1.76 12.50
C ILE A 291 -10.98 1.58 12.13
N ALA A 292 -11.52 0.34 12.22
CA ALA A 292 -12.92 0.07 11.96
C ALA A 292 -13.85 0.85 12.92
N LYS A 293 -13.45 1.00 14.20
CA LYS A 293 -14.18 1.82 15.17
C LYS A 293 -14.18 3.28 14.78
N LEU A 294 -13.05 3.84 14.37
CA LEU A 294 -12.94 5.22 13.88
C LEU A 294 -13.83 5.43 12.64
N ALA A 295 -13.77 4.50 11.69
CA ALA A 295 -14.59 4.52 10.49
C ALA A 295 -16.10 4.53 10.80
N LYS A 296 -16.53 3.71 11.77
CA LYS A 296 -17.92 3.66 12.22
C LYS A 296 -18.38 4.99 12.83
N GLU A 297 -17.54 5.62 13.64
CA GLU A 297 -17.84 6.95 14.21
C GLU A 297 -17.97 8.00 13.09
N LEU A 298 -17.05 8.05 12.12
CA LEU A 298 -17.13 9.00 11.02
C LEU A 298 -18.34 8.76 10.11
N LYS A 299 -18.65 7.51 9.80
CA LYS A 299 -19.84 7.16 9.01
C LYS A 299 -21.13 7.59 9.73
N SER A 300 -21.13 7.63 11.07
CA SER A 300 -22.29 8.10 11.82
C SER A 300 -22.55 9.60 11.66
N LEU A 301 -21.55 10.40 11.26
CA LEU A 301 -21.73 11.80 10.90
C LEU A 301 -22.47 12.00 9.57
N ASP A 302 -22.52 10.99 8.69
CA ASP A 302 -23.22 11.07 7.41
C ASP A 302 -24.73 11.29 7.60
N GLN A 303 -25.27 10.94 8.78
CA GLN A 303 -26.67 11.22 9.15
C GLN A 303 -27.01 12.72 9.09
N ARG A 304 -26.02 13.60 9.20
CA ARG A 304 -26.21 15.06 9.05
C ARG A 304 -26.66 15.50 7.67
N TYR A 305 -26.40 14.69 6.62
CA TYR A 305 -26.84 14.97 5.25
C TYR A 305 -28.31 14.61 5.01
N ASN A 306 -28.93 13.87 5.93
CA ASN A 306 -30.36 13.63 5.95
C ASN A 306 -31.02 14.69 6.84
N ALA A 307 -31.85 15.57 6.25
CA ALA A 307 -32.48 16.66 7.00
C ALA A 307 -33.28 16.18 8.21
N VAL A 308 -34.02 15.07 8.08
CA VAL A 308 -34.81 14.50 9.19
C VAL A 308 -33.87 13.93 10.25
N GLY A 309 -32.84 13.20 9.84
CA GLY A 309 -31.82 12.68 10.76
C GLY A 309 -31.10 13.80 11.49
N TYR A 310 -30.68 14.86 10.78
CA TYR A 310 -30.03 16.03 11.39
C TYR A 310 -30.89 16.67 12.46
N LEU A 311 -32.16 16.94 12.15
CA LEU A 311 -33.11 17.57 13.10
C LEU A 311 -33.31 16.68 14.33
N LEU A 312 -33.60 15.41 14.15
CA LEU A 312 -33.89 14.49 15.25
C LEU A 312 -32.66 14.26 16.14
N PHE A 313 -31.51 13.87 15.54
CA PHE A 313 -30.34 13.52 16.34
C PHE A 313 -29.69 14.73 17.00
N ASN A 314 -29.57 15.86 16.29
CA ASN A 314 -28.96 17.05 16.86
C ASN A 314 -29.91 17.80 17.82
N GLY A 315 -31.20 17.86 17.51
CA GLY A 315 -32.19 18.49 18.40
C GLY A 315 -32.43 17.75 19.73
N THR A 316 -32.14 16.43 19.75
CA THR A 316 -32.34 15.62 20.97
C THR A 316 -31.06 15.29 21.71
N SER A 317 -29.89 15.24 21.05
CA SER A 317 -28.69 14.66 21.64
C SER A 317 -27.37 15.36 21.28
N LEU A 318 -27.40 16.49 20.56
CA LEU A 318 -26.16 17.12 20.05
C LEU A 318 -25.23 16.14 19.39
N TRP A 319 -25.78 15.26 18.55
CA TRP A 319 -25.11 14.08 17.95
C TRP A 319 -23.79 14.42 17.29
N ASP A 320 -23.74 15.45 16.45
CA ASP A 320 -22.53 15.87 15.75
C ASP A 320 -21.38 16.16 16.73
N TYR A 321 -21.64 16.89 17.80
CA TYR A 321 -20.64 17.18 18.84
C TYR A 321 -20.21 15.93 19.60
N ARG A 322 -21.11 14.99 19.85
CA ARG A 322 -20.80 13.73 20.51
C ARG A 322 -19.88 12.86 19.66
N VAL A 323 -20.17 12.74 18.37
CA VAL A 323 -19.33 11.97 17.45
C VAL A 323 -17.95 12.61 17.31
N ILE A 324 -17.88 13.93 17.14
CA ILE A 324 -16.60 14.64 17.10
C ILE A 324 -15.80 14.46 18.39
N SER A 325 -16.45 14.44 19.56
CA SER A 325 -15.79 14.16 20.84
C SER A 325 -15.21 12.73 20.90
N ASN A 326 -15.92 11.74 20.33
CA ASN A 326 -15.43 10.38 20.24
C ASN A 326 -14.22 10.29 19.32
N VAL A 327 -14.27 10.93 18.15
CA VAL A 327 -13.18 10.99 17.19
C VAL A 327 -11.97 11.70 17.80
N ASP A 328 -12.14 12.84 18.47
CA ASP A 328 -11.07 13.58 19.16
C ASP A 328 -10.37 12.72 20.22
N ARG A 329 -11.15 11.98 21.03
CA ARG A 329 -10.64 11.05 22.04
C ARG A 329 -9.88 9.91 21.41
N TRP A 330 -10.39 9.34 20.32
CA TRP A 330 -9.72 8.30 19.56
C TRP A 330 -8.37 8.80 19.01
N MET A 331 -8.39 9.98 18.38
CA MET A 331 -7.20 10.60 17.82
C MET A 331 -6.12 10.90 18.85
N LYS A 332 -6.51 11.43 20.02
CA LYS A 332 -5.57 11.69 21.13
C LYS A 332 -4.91 10.41 21.66
N ARG A 333 -5.65 9.29 21.63
CA ARG A 333 -5.14 8.02 22.15
C ARG A 333 -4.32 7.24 21.12
N TYR A 334 -4.81 7.15 19.88
CA TYR A 334 -4.27 6.24 18.85
C TYR A 334 -3.69 6.95 17.64
N GLY A 335 -3.94 8.24 17.45
CA GLY A 335 -3.51 8.97 16.25
C GLY A 335 -2.01 8.90 15.98
N ARG A 336 -1.18 8.87 17.03
CA ARG A 336 0.29 8.71 16.92
C ARG A 336 0.74 7.38 16.32
N HIS A 337 -0.12 6.36 16.30
CA HIS A 337 0.21 5.03 15.77
C HIS A 337 -0.13 4.88 14.29
N LEU A 338 -0.89 5.81 13.71
CA LEU A 338 -1.35 5.71 12.32
C LEU A 338 -0.20 5.61 11.32
N ASP A 339 0.83 6.46 11.46
CA ASP A 339 2.00 6.43 10.58
C ASP A 339 2.76 5.11 10.72
N SER A 340 2.92 4.61 11.95
CA SER A 340 3.56 3.31 12.22
C SER A 340 2.77 2.14 11.64
N TRP A 341 1.45 2.16 11.72
CA TRP A 341 0.60 1.13 11.12
C TRP A 341 0.69 1.14 9.60
N TYR A 342 0.64 2.33 8.99
CA TYR A 342 0.77 2.48 7.56
C TYR A 342 2.16 2.05 7.06
N ASP A 343 3.21 2.44 7.79
CA ASP A 343 4.59 2.03 7.52
C ASP A 343 4.75 0.51 7.59
N THR A 344 4.17 -0.13 8.62
CA THR A 344 4.17 -1.59 8.78
C THR A 344 3.43 -2.30 7.64
N LEU A 345 2.25 -1.81 7.25
CA LEU A 345 1.52 -2.34 6.10
C LEU A 345 2.34 -2.24 4.83
N SER A 346 2.95 -1.08 4.59
CA SER A 346 3.78 -0.81 3.40
C SER A 346 5.03 -1.70 3.35
N GLU A 347 5.63 -1.98 4.50
CA GLU A 347 6.80 -2.85 4.62
C GLU A 347 6.45 -4.31 4.30
N ILE A 348 5.37 -4.83 4.86
CA ILE A 348 4.89 -6.21 4.58
C ILE A 348 4.46 -6.34 3.12
N ASP A 349 3.83 -5.31 2.56
CA ASP A 349 3.41 -5.29 1.16
C ASP A 349 4.61 -5.32 0.19
N ALA A 350 5.66 -4.54 0.48
CA ALA A 350 6.91 -4.59 -0.30
C ALA A 350 7.61 -5.96 -0.19
N LEU A 351 7.63 -6.58 1.00
CA LEU A 351 8.14 -7.94 1.18
C LEU A 351 7.28 -8.97 0.44
N SER A 352 5.96 -8.79 0.42
CA SER A 352 5.02 -9.64 -0.34
C SER A 352 5.24 -9.56 -1.85
N ALA A 353 5.63 -8.40 -2.37
CA ALA A 353 5.99 -8.25 -3.77
C ALA A 353 7.27 -9.04 -4.11
N LEU A 354 8.30 -8.99 -3.26
CA LEU A 354 9.51 -9.80 -3.41
C LEU A 354 9.22 -11.30 -3.26
N ALA A 355 8.29 -11.67 -2.38
CA ALA A 355 7.83 -13.04 -2.21
C ALA A 355 7.04 -13.56 -3.43
N THR A 356 6.32 -12.68 -4.12
CA THR A 356 5.68 -13.01 -5.39
C THR A 356 6.72 -13.29 -6.47
N PHE A 357 7.77 -12.49 -6.53
CA PHE A 357 8.90 -12.72 -7.44
C PHE A 357 9.62 -14.04 -7.15
N ASP A 358 9.82 -14.41 -5.89
CA ASP A 358 10.38 -15.70 -5.47
C ASP A 358 9.48 -16.86 -5.93
N PHE A 359 8.20 -16.80 -5.63
CA PHE A 359 7.23 -17.82 -6.02
C PHE A 359 7.17 -18.07 -7.55
N GLU A 360 7.34 -17.01 -8.34
CA GLU A 360 7.31 -17.07 -9.79
C GLU A 360 8.62 -17.60 -10.42
N ASN A 361 9.70 -17.64 -9.65
CA ASN A 361 11.02 -18.06 -10.10
C ASN A 361 11.63 -19.12 -9.18
N PRO A 362 11.01 -20.31 -9.07
CA PRO A 362 11.44 -21.35 -8.13
C PRO A 362 12.85 -21.91 -8.42
N GLU A 363 13.42 -21.60 -9.56
CA GLU A 363 14.81 -21.95 -9.92
C GLU A 363 15.84 -20.94 -9.44
N TYR A 364 15.40 -19.78 -8.92
CA TYR A 364 16.31 -18.78 -8.36
C TYR A 364 16.76 -19.20 -6.97
N THR A 365 17.91 -18.71 -6.53
CA THR A 365 18.50 -19.09 -5.25
C THR A 365 18.64 -17.88 -4.33
N TYR A 366 18.57 -18.12 -3.04
CA TYR A 366 18.93 -17.10 -2.05
C TYR A 366 20.45 -17.07 -1.89
N PRO A 367 21.08 -15.90 -2.11
CA PRO A 367 22.52 -15.80 -2.04
C PRO A 367 23.00 -15.94 -0.59
N GLN A 368 24.17 -16.57 -0.42
CA GLN A 368 24.86 -16.65 0.85
C GLN A 368 25.63 -15.35 1.13
N ILE A 369 25.61 -14.90 2.37
CA ILE A 369 26.31 -13.68 2.76
C ILE A 369 27.65 -14.05 3.39
N ASP A 370 28.75 -13.59 2.77
CA ASP A 370 30.08 -13.69 3.37
C ASP A 370 30.32 -12.56 4.36
N ARG A 371 30.12 -12.86 5.64
CA ARG A 371 30.38 -11.91 6.75
C ARG A 371 31.84 -11.59 6.95
N SER A 372 32.75 -12.46 6.47
CA SER A 372 34.19 -12.22 6.57
C SER A 372 34.68 -11.14 5.62
N GLY A 373 33.90 -10.85 4.58
CA GLY A 373 34.24 -9.89 3.52
C GLY A 373 35.42 -10.32 2.66
N LYS A 374 35.74 -11.60 2.64
CA LYS A 374 36.81 -12.17 1.77
C LYS A 374 36.34 -12.29 0.33
N VAL A 375 35.05 -12.56 0.14
CA VAL A 375 34.43 -12.66 -1.18
C VAL A 375 33.48 -11.50 -1.35
N ILE A 376 33.74 -10.60 -2.29
CA ILE A 376 32.81 -9.50 -2.63
C ILE A 376 31.60 -10.04 -3.38
N MET A 377 31.85 -10.87 -4.40
CA MET A 377 30.81 -11.58 -5.14
C MET A 377 31.43 -12.76 -5.89
N GLU A 378 30.71 -13.87 -5.90
CA GLU A 378 30.92 -15.01 -6.79
C GLU A 378 29.56 -15.60 -7.17
N ALA A 379 29.43 -16.15 -8.38
CA ALA A 379 28.18 -16.78 -8.81
C ALA A 379 28.42 -17.88 -9.85
N THR A 380 27.55 -18.89 -9.84
CA THR A 380 27.51 -19.94 -10.88
C THR A 380 26.22 -19.83 -11.67
N GLU A 381 26.29 -20.00 -12.99
CA GLU A 381 25.13 -19.95 -13.89
C GLU A 381 24.21 -18.73 -13.65
N MET A 382 24.80 -17.55 -13.58
CA MET A 382 24.08 -16.30 -13.34
C MET A 382 23.52 -15.73 -14.64
N GLY A 383 22.21 -15.43 -14.66
CA GLY A 383 21.48 -14.87 -15.79
C GLY A 383 20.84 -13.51 -15.49
N HIS A 384 20.43 -12.81 -16.54
CA HIS A 384 19.76 -11.51 -16.39
C HIS A 384 18.26 -11.72 -16.16
N PRO A 385 17.67 -11.26 -15.04
CA PRO A 385 16.28 -11.54 -14.71
C PRO A 385 15.27 -10.91 -15.69
N LEU A 386 15.63 -9.83 -16.38
CA LEU A 386 14.77 -9.17 -17.38
C LEU A 386 14.84 -9.84 -18.76
N ILE A 387 15.73 -10.82 -18.96
CA ILE A 387 15.80 -11.59 -20.20
C ILE A 387 15.00 -12.88 -20.02
N GLY A 388 14.07 -13.13 -20.94
CA GLY A 388 13.22 -14.32 -20.89
C GLY A 388 14.03 -15.61 -20.82
N LYS A 389 13.56 -16.61 -20.09
CA LYS A 389 14.25 -17.88 -19.80
C LYS A 389 14.75 -18.60 -21.06
N SER A 390 14.02 -18.51 -22.17
CA SER A 390 14.37 -19.17 -23.46
C SER A 390 15.53 -18.52 -24.20
N SER A 391 15.80 -17.24 -23.96
CA SER A 391 16.84 -16.47 -24.65
C SER A 391 18.00 -16.07 -23.73
N ARG A 392 17.85 -16.32 -22.43
CA ARG A 392 18.83 -15.98 -21.40
C ARG A 392 20.01 -16.94 -21.44
N VAL A 393 21.22 -16.37 -21.54
CA VAL A 393 22.47 -17.12 -21.41
C VAL A 393 23.03 -16.89 -20.02
N ASN A 394 23.23 -17.97 -19.27
CA ASN A 394 23.80 -17.91 -17.94
C ASN A 394 25.31 -18.02 -17.98
N ASN A 395 26.01 -17.15 -17.24
CA ASN A 395 27.47 -17.12 -17.18
C ASN A 395 27.93 -17.17 -15.70
N PRO A 396 29.07 -17.79 -15.41
CA PRO A 396 29.66 -17.74 -14.09
C PRO A 396 30.32 -16.38 -13.83
N LEU A 397 30.42 -15.98 -12.56
CA LEU A 397 31.29 -14.93 -12.06
C LEU A 397 32.31 -15.59 -11.13
N PRO A 398 33.63 -15.57 -11.46
CA PRO A 398 34.63 -16.11 -10.57
C PRO A 398 34.72 -15.30 -9.26
N PRO A 399 35.26 -15.86 -8.17
CA PRO A 399 35.39 -15.18 -6.91
C PRO A 399 36.12 -13.83 -7.03
N MET A 400 35.42 -12.76 -6.68
CA MET A 400 36.00 -11.42 -6.53
C MET A 400 36.39 -11.20 -5.08
N THR A 401 37.62 -10.83 -4.84
CA THR A 401 38.13 -10.51 -3.48
C THR A 401 38.30 -8.99 -3.32
N PRO A 402 38.39 -8.48 -2.09
CA PRO A 402 38.73 -7.08 -1.88
C PRO A 402 40.01 -6.67 -2.59
N HIS A 403 40.02 -5.46 -3.14
CA HIS A 403 41.17 -4.91 -3.91
C HIS A 403 41.53 -5.69 -5.16
N SER A 404 40.65 -6.55 -5.67
CA SER A 404 40.82 -7.21 -6.96
C SER A 404 39.95 -6.55 -8.03
N PHE A 405 40.31 -6.77 -9.31
CA PHE A 405 39.49 -6.36 -10.43
C PHE A 405 39.43 -7.47 -11.48
N ILE A 406 38.34 -7.53 -12.21
CA ILE A 406 38.13 -8.45 -13.32
C ILE A 406 37.99 -7.63 -14.61
N ILE A 407 38.81 -7.92 -15.63
CA ILE A 407 38.69 -7.29 -16.93
C ILE A 407 37.90 -8.21 -17.86
N ILE A 408 36.77 -7.72 -18.37
CA ILE A 408 35.93 -8.44 -19.31
C ILE A 408 36.24 -7.96 -20.72
N THR A 409 36.82 -8.84 -21.54
CA THR A 409 37.18 -8.56 -22.92
C THR A 409 36.34 -9.37 -23.90
N GLY A 410 36.18 -8.90 -25.11
CA GLY A 410 35.44 -9.59 -26.17
C GLY A 410 35.07 -8.65 -27.31
N ALA A 411 34.57 -9.21 -28.40
CA ALA A 411 34.15 -8.45 -29.57
C ALA A 411 33.02 -7.47 -29.22
N ASN A 412 32.86 -6.41 -30.01
CA ASN A 412 31.70 -5.54 -29.87
C ASN A 412 30.42 -6.35 -30.16
N MET A 413 29.34 -6.04 -29.44
CA MET A 413 28.07 -6.80 -29.46
C MET A 413 28.12 -8.23 -28.87
N ALA A 414 29.23 -8.65 -28.26
CA ALA A 414 29.35 -9.97 -27.63
C ALA A 414 28.62 -10.10 -26.29
N GLY A 415 27.89 -9.06 -25.86
CA GLY A 415 27.10 -9.08 -24.61
C GLY A 415 27.86 -8.62 -23.36
N LYS A 416 29.02 -7.95 -23.49
CA LYS A 416 29.83 -7.46 -22.35
C LYS A 416 29.02 -6.59 -21.41
N SER A 417 28.36 -5.52 -21.91
CA SER A 417 27.54 -4.61 -21.12
C SER A 417 26.32 -5.30 -20.51
N THR A 418 25.74 -6.29 -21.23
CA THR A 418 24.65 -7.11 -20.69
C THR A 418 25.13 -7.96 -19.52
N TYR A 419 26.34 -8.52 -19.61
CA TYR A 419 26.93 -9.30 -18.53
C TYR A 419 27.20 -8.42 -17.27
N LEU A 420 27.78 -7.23 -17.47
CA LEU A 420 27.98 -6.27 -16.36
C LEU A 420 26.66 -5.89 -15.69
N ARG A 421 25.61 -5.63 -16.48
CA ARG A 421 24.26 -5.38 -15.93
C ARG A 421 23.70 -6.59 -15.20
N THR A 422 23.95 -7.81 -15.71
CA THR A 422 23.56 -9.05 -15.05
C THR A 422 24.18 -9.16 -13.66
N ILE A 423 25.47 -8.84 -13.53
CA ILE A 423 26.17 -8.80 -12.25
C ILE A 423 25.52 -7.76 -11.33
N GLY A 424 25.35 -6.52 -11.79
CA GLY A 424 24.79 -5.41 -10.99
C GLY A 424 23.38 -5.68 -10.51
N ILE A 425 22.50 -6.19 -11.37
CA ILE A 425 21.10 -6.49 -11.01
C ILE A 425 21.02 -7.64 -10.00
N ASN A 426 21.77 -8.73 -10.18
CA ASN A 426 21.76 -9.82 -9.21
C ASN A 426 22.37 -9.40 -7.87
N TYR A 427 23.40 -8.55 -7.90
CA TYR A 427 23.96 -7.98 -6.69
C TYR A 427 22.91 -7.10 -5.96
N LEU A 428 22.18 -6.26 -6.70
CA LEU A 428 21.12 -5.44 -6.14
C LEU A 428 19.98 -6.29 -5.54
N LEU A 429 19.51 -7.34 -6.24
CA LEU A 429 18.54 -8.29 -5.71
C LEU A 429 19.04 -8.93 -4.41
N ALA A 430 20.29 -9.38 -4.37
CA ALA A 430 20.91 -9.94 -3.17
C ALA A 430 20.88 -8.97 -1.98
N MET A 431 21.23 -7.71 -2.22
CA MET A 431 21.21 -6.65 -1.21
C MET A 431 19.80 -6.35 -0.68
N THR A 432 18.76 -6.51 -1.50
CA THR A 432 17.37 -6.35 -1.05
C THR A 432 16.84 -7.53 -0.26
N GLY A 433 17.56 -8.65 -0.23
CA GLY A 433 17.13 -9.92 0.37
C GLY A 433 16.29 -10.79 -0.55
N ALA A 434 16.17 -10.43 -1.85
CA ALA A 434 15.45 -11.22 -2.84
C ALA A 434 16.31 -12.41 -3.36
N PRO A 435 15.68 -13.45 -3.94
CA PRO A 435 16.40 -14.48 -4.68
C PRO A 435 17.03 -13.91 -5.94
N VAL A 436 18.11 -14.52 -6.40
CA VAL A 436 18.89 -14.11 -7.56
C VAL A 436 18.80 -15.10 -8.69
N ALA A 437 18.92 -14.62 -9.92
CA ALA A 437 18.88 -15.46 -11.12
C ALA A 437 20.22 -16.20 -11.32
N ALA A 438 20.59 -17.05 -10.36
CA ALA A 438 21.82 -17.83 -10.38
C ALA A 438 21.58 -19.21 -9.74
N LYS A 439 22.40 -20.19 -10.07
CA LYS A 439 22.37 -21.52 -9.43
C LYS A 439 22.97 -21.48 -8.00
N ALA A 440 24.00 -20.67 -7.82
CA ALA A 440 24.57 -20.35 -6.51
C ALA A 440 25.21 -18.97 -6.56
N MET A 441 25.17 -18.24 -5.45
CA MET A 441 25.79 -16.94 -5.31
C MET A 441 26.24 -16.73 -3.87
N THR A 442 27.48 -16.22 -3.69
CA THR A 442 27.99 -15.70 -2.40
C THR A 442 28.34 -14.24 -2.60
N PHE A 443 28.02 -13.39 -1.61
CA PHE A 443 28.36 -11.97 -1.69
C PHE A 443 28.58 -11.35 -0.30
N SER A 444 29.33 -10.23 -0.28
CA SER A 444 29.43 -9.36 0.88
C SER A 444 28.70 -8.04 0.61
N PRO A 445 27.84 -7.57 1.49
CA PRO A 445 27.17 -6.28 1.33
C PRO A 445 28.18 -5.13 1.19
N SER A 446 28.02 -4.34 0.13
CA SER A 446 28.88 -3.20 -0.20
C SER A 446 28.10 -2.16 -1.00
N MET A 447 28.53 -0.92 -1.01
CA MET A 447 27.92 0.10 -1.86
C MET A 447 28.13 -0.23 -3.33
N LEU A 448 27.04 -0.31 -4.08
CA LEU A 448 27.07 -0.55 -5.52
C LEU A 448 27.25 0.78 -6.26
N PHE A 449 28.19 0.80 -7.17
CA PHE A 449 28.38 1.90 -8.12
C PHE A 449 28.50 1.35 -9.53
N THR A 450 27.91 2.04 -10.51
CA THR A 450 28.00 1.64 -11.92
C THR A 450 28.34 2.84 -12.80
N GLY A 451 29.10 2.61 -13.86
CA GLY A 451 29.37 3.53 -14.95
C GLY A 451 29.19 2.77 -16.27
N LEU A 452 27.95 2.39 -16.59
CA LEU A 452 27.63 1.51 -17.74
C LEU A 452 26.93 2.27 -18.87
N ARG A 453 26.33 3.40 -18.57
CA ARG A 453 25.69 4.30 -19.54
C ARG A 453 26.32 5.66 -19.51
N THR A 454 26.42 6.19 -20.66
CA THR A 454 26.83 7.56 -20.89
C THR A 454 25.57 8.36 -21.18
N ASN A 455 25.29 9.35 -20.34
CA ASN A 455 24.11 10.20 -20.48
C ASN A 455 24.52 11.51 -21.15
N ASP A 456 24.01 11.77 -22.35
CA ASP A 456 24.10 13.09 -22.99
C ASP A 456 23.01 13.98 -22.36
N SER A 457 23.35 14.74 -21.33
CA SER A 457 22.48 15.80 -20.83
C SER A 457 22.74 17.08 -21.60
N LEU A 458 22.12 17.21 -22.76
CA LEU A 458 22.07 18.49 -23.51
C LEU A 458 21.41 19.62 -22.69
N ALA A 459 20.68 19.27 -21.63
CA ALA A 459 19.95 20.24 -20.80
C ALA A 459 20.87 21.02 -19.84
N ASP A 460 21.97 20.43 -19.37
CA ASP A 460 22.84 21.02 -18.36
C ASP A 460 24.07 21.75 -18.93
N GLY A 461 24.28 21.71 -20.25
CA GLY A 461 25.41 22.38 -20.92
C GLY A 461 26.80 21.83 -20.52
N GLU A 462 26.84 20.74 -19.75
CA GLU A 462 28.09 20.06 -19.37
C GLU A 462 28.53 19.12 -20.49
N SER A 463 29.85 19.12 -20.79
CA SER A 463 30.36 18.15 -21.74
C SER A 463 30.28 16.75 -21.14
N TYR A 464 29.92 15.77 -21.96
CA TYR A 464 29.89 14.37 -21.65
C TYR A 464 31.09 13.89 -20.80
N PHE A 465 32.28 14.30 -21.19
CA PHE A 465 33.52 13.99 -20.49
C PHE A 465 33.58 14.54 -19.07
N PHE A 466 33.05 15.75 -18.86
CA PHE A 466 33.04 16.37 -17.53
C PHE A 466 32.05 15.67 -16.58
N ALA A 467 30.87 15.29 -17.06
CA ALA A 467 29.90 14.53 -16.28
C ALA A 467 30.46 13.16 -15.85
N GLU A 468 31.19 12.46 -16.77
CA GLU A 468 31.86 11.21 -16.46
C GLU A 468 32.97 11.37 -15.41
N LEU A 469 33.80 12.41 -15.53
CA LEU A 469 34.83 12.74 -14.54
C LEU A 469 34.24 13.04 -13.16
N LYS A 470 33.18 13.84 -13.09
CA LYS A 470 32.51 14.15 -11.83
C LYS A 470 31.94 12.90 -11.14
N ARG A 471 31.41 11.97 -11.95
CA ARG A 471 30.92 10.68 -11.47
C ARG A 471 32.07 9.80 -10.96
N LEU A 472 33.19 9.72 -11.65
CA LEU A 472 34.38 9.00 -11.19
C LEU A 472 34.98 9.68 -9.93
N GLN A 473 35.00 11.01 -9.86
CA GLN A 473 35.42 11.73 -8.66
C GLN A 473 34.60 11.34 -7.44
N SER A 474 33.27 11.25 -7.56
CA SER A 474 32.39 10.84 -6.45
C SER A 474 32.68 9.42 -5.95
N VAL A 475 33.11 8.53 -6.85
CA VAL A 475 33.57 7.16 -6.49
C VAL A 475 34.83 7.24 -5.66
N VAL A 476 35.85 7.98 -6.13
CA VAL A 476 37.15 8.13 -5.43
C VAL A 476 36.96 8.78 -4.05
N GLU A 477 36.09 9.80 -3.97
CA GLU A 477 35.76 10.44 -2.70
C GLU A 477 35.07 9.45 -1.75
N SER A 478 34.10 8.67 -2.23
CA SER A 478 33.43 7.63 -1.42
C SER A 478 34.39 6.51 -1.01
N ALA A 479 35.29 6.09 -1.88
CA ALA A 479 36.32 5.10 -1.55
C ALA A 479 37.29 5.61 -0.49
N SER A 480 37.62 6.91 -0.49
CA SER A 480 38.50 7.53 0.48
C SER A 480 37.92 7.56 1.91
N THR A 481 36.59 7.43 2.07
CA THR A 481 35.93 7.31 3.38
C THR A 481 36.08 5.93 4.05
N GLY A 482 36.74 4.97 3.37
CA GLY A 482 36.92 3.60 3.84
C GLY A 482 35.66 2.71 3.69
N GLN A 483 34.65 3.17 2.99
CA GLN A 483 33.48 2.35 2.69
C GLN A 483 33.80 1.30 1.64
N ARG A 484 33.32 0.07 1.86
CA ARG A 484 33.43 -1.00 0.87
C ARG A 484 32.54 -0.69 -0.33
N MET A 485 33.11 -0.76 -1.53
CA MET A 485 32.43 -0.50 -2.78
C MET A 485 32.56 -1.68 -3.74
N PHE A 486 31.47 -1.97 -4.44
CA PHE A 486 31.43 -2.85 -5.59
C PHE A 486 31.17 -1.99 -6.84
N ILE A 487 32.17 -1.92 -7.74
CA ILE A 487 32.18 -0.97 -8.85
C ILE A 487 32.12 -1.74 -10.18
N LEU A 488 31.19 -1.36 -11.05
CA LEU A 488 31.01 -1.90 -12.39
C LEU A 488 31.19 -0.78 -13.42
N LEU A 489 32.22 -0.87 -14.26
CA LEU A 489 32.54 0.16 -15.25
C LEU A 489 32.55 -0.43 -16.65
N ASP A 490 32.00 0.27 -17.63
CA ASP A 490 32.07 -0.06 -19.05
C ASP A 490 32.63 1.14 -19.82
N GLU A 491 33.63 0.90 -20.66
CA GLU A 491 34.23 1.89 -21.56
C GLU A 491 34.61 3.25 -20.94
N ILE A 492 35.51 3.23 -19.95
CA ILE A 492 35.92 4.43 -19.18
C ILE A 492 36.50 5.51 -20.11
N LEU A 493 36.12 6.78 -19.82
CA LEU A 493 36.67 7.98 -20.51
C LEU A 493 36.40 7.99 -22.04
N ARG A 494 35.16 7.70 -22.42
CA ARG A 494 34.75 7.56 -23.83
C ARG A 494 34.82 8.86 -24.65
N GLY A 495 34.68 10.02 -23.98
CA GLY A 495 34.58 11.34 -24.61
C GLY A 495 35.90 12.07 -24.87
N THR A 496 37.08 11.43 -24.67
CA THR A 496 38.38 12.09 -24.82
C THR A 496 39.32 11.38 -25.82
N ASN A 497 40.41 12.05 -26.17
CA ASN A 497 41.45 11.49 -27.04
C ASN A 497 42.22 10.35 -26.37
N SER A 498 42.93 9.51 -27.17
CA SER A 498 43.60 8.32 -26.68
C SER A 498 44.68 8.61 -25.64
N ALA A 499 45.37 9.75 -25.70
CA ALA A 499 46.43 10.11 -24.77
C ALA A 499 45.88 10.48 -23.39
N ASP A 500 44.78 11.27 -23.35
CA ASP A 500 44.13 11.64 -22.10
C ASP A 500 43.39 10.44 -21.48
N LYS A 501 42.80 9.57 -22.30
CA LYS A 501 42.22 8.30 -21.87
C LYS A 501 43.26 7.42 -21.19
N GLN A 502 44.43 7.28 -21.76
CA GLN A 502 45.51 6.50 -21.18
C GLN A 502 46.01 7.09 -19.85
N ARG A 503 46.19 8.41 -19.78
CA ARG A 503 46.62 9.10 -18.53
C ARG A 503 45.59 9.00 -17.44
N GLY A 504 44.32 9.25 -17.75
CA GLY A 504 43.22 9.18 -16.79
C GLY A 504 42.91 7.79 -16.28
N SER A 505 43.23 6.76 -17.07
CA SER A 505 43.04 5.34 -16.66
C SER A 505 44.17 4.79 -15.77
N LEU A 506 45.32 5.49 -15.71
CA LEU A 506 46.46 5.11 -14.90
C LEU A 506 46.46 5.74 -13.50
N GLY A 507 45.69 6.80 -13.28
CA GLY A 507 45.49 7.45 -11.99
C GLY A 507 44.27 6.90 -11.25
#